data_92477375dd1ce958630165a38e775ca3
#
_entry.id   92477375dd1ce958630165a38e775ca3
#
_cell.length_a   1.000
_cell.length_b   1.000
_cell.length_c   1.000
_cell.angle_alpha   90.00
_cell.angle_beta   90.00
_cell.angle_gamma   90.00
#
_symmetry.space_group_name_H-M   'P 1'
#
loop_
_entity.id
_entity.type
_entity.pdbx_description
1 polymer ?
#
loop_
_entity_poly.entity_id
_entity_poly.type
_entity_poly.pdbx_seq_one_letter_code
_entity_poly.pdbx_strand_id
1 'polypeptide(L)'
;PGTSAEVLDQEIRDVIARGRITVDQWIEVISSAHAQGIRTTSTIMYGHVERPAHWIRHMDLLRRIQKDTGGFTEFVPLSLIHQEAPMYRRGLVPGVRQGATGFEVVKMHAIARLFLGPLFRNIQCSWVKEGPKLAQLLLAAGANDVGGTLINESISTSAGASYGQLVPPAELRRLIRDAGRVPA
;
A
#
# COMPACT_ATOMS: atom_id res chain seq x y z
N PRO A 1 8.69 0.72 11.37
CA PRO A 1 9.28 0.39 10.06
C PRO A 1 8.24 -0.23 9.13
N GLY A 2 8.63 -0.45 7.85
CA GLY A 2 7.74 -1.01 6.82
C GLY A 2 7.41 -0.01 5.70
N THR A 3 7.59 1.26 5.95
CA THR A 3 7.48 2.32 4.94
C THR A 3 8.72 2.35 4.02
N SER A 4 8.72 3.25 3.05
CA SER A 4 9.81 3.43 2.07
C SER A 4 10.13 2.18 1.22
N ALA A 5 9.25 1.19 1.20
CA ALA A 5 9.36 0.06 0.30
C ALA A 5 9.20 0.50 -1.17
N GLU A 6 8.32 1.43 -1.42
CA GLU A 6 7.88 1.90 -2.74
C GLU A 6 7.56 0.68 -3.65
N VAL A 7 8.49 0.28 -4.50
CA VAL A 7 8.51 -1.04 -5.14
C VAL A 7 9.86 -1.69 -4.81
N LEU A 8 9.85 -2.90 -4.25
CA LEU A 8 11.06 -3.66 -3.91
C LEU A 8 11.64 -4.35 -5.16
N ASP A 9 11.99 -3.54 -6.13
CA ASP A 9 12.65 -3.87 -7.37
C ASP A 9 13.66 -2.74 -7.64
N GLN A 10 14.94 -3.05 -7.67
CA GLN A 10 15.98 -2.02 -7.67
C GLN A 10 15.92 -1.15 -8.93
N GLU A 11 15.60 -1.73 -10.08
CA GLU A 11 15.45 -0.98 -11.34
C GLU A 11 14.38 0.12 -11.21
N ILE A 12 13.25 -0.23 -10.61
CA ILE A 12 12.17 0.75 -10.37
C ILE A 12 12.58 1.77 -9.32
N ARG A 13 13.24 1.34 -8.22
CA ARG A 13 13.69 2.26 -7.16
C ARG A 13 14.69 3.29 -7.66
N ASP A 14 15.60 2.90 -8.54
CA ASP A 14 16.59 3.82 -9.14
C ASP A 14 15.94 4.93 -9.97
N VAL A 15 14.74 4.69 -10.46
CA VAL A 15 13.94 5.68 -11.19
C VAL A 15 13.13 6.58 -10.26
N ILE A 16 12.37 5.99 -9.32
CA ILE A 16 11.37 6.75 -8.52
C ILE A 16 11.87 7.18 -7.14
N ALA A 17 12.92 6.57 -6.62
CA ALA A 17 13.40 6.75 -5.25
C ALA A 17 14.92 6.94 -5.19
N ARG A 18 15.47 7.71 -6.13
CA ARG A 18 16.92 8.00 -6.21
C ARG A 18 17.47 8.53 -4.89
N GLY A 19 18.62 7.98 -4.48
CA GLY A 19 19.29 8.39 -3.24
C GLY A 19 18.64 7.86 -1.96
N ARG A 20 17.60 7.05 -2.06
CA ARG A 20 17.03 6.31 -0.91
C ARG A 20 17.72 4.96 -0.76
N ILE A 21 17.46 4.29 0.37
CA ILE A 21 17.99 2.96 0.67
C ILE A 21 17.68 1.97 -0.48
N THR A 22 18.62 1.06 -0.73
CA THR A 22 18.45 -0.01 -1.71
C THR A 22 17.44 -1.06 -1.23
N VAL A 23 17.06 -1.98 -2.12
CA VAL A 23 16.23 -3.14 -1.74
C VAL A 23 16.91 -3.96 -0.65
N ASP A 24 18.21 -4.25 -0.80
CA ASP A 24 18.96 -5.05 0.17
C ASP A 24 19.04 -4.36 1.54
N GLN A 25 19.30 -3.05 1.56
CA GLN A 25 19.29 -2.27 2.79
C GLN A 25 17.90 -2.24 3.45
N TRP A 26 16.85 -2.17 2.66
CA TRP A 26 15.49 -2.24 3.19
C TRP A 26 15.21 -3.62 3.83
N ILE A 27 15.63 -4.70 3.17
CA ILE A 27 15.51 -6.07 3.70
C ILE A 27 16.28 -6.20 5.02
N GLU A 28 17.51 -5.70 5.08
CA GLU A 28 18.34 -5.74 6.28
C GLU A 28 17.67 -5.02 7.46
N VAL A 29 17.16 -3.80 7.23
CA VAL A 29 16.46 -3.02 8.28
C VAL A 29 15.22 -3.74 8.78
N ILE A 30 14.40 -4.27 7.88
CA ILE A 30 13.15 -4.96 8.26
C ILE A 30 13.47 -6.27 8.99
N SER A 31 14.38 -7.06 8.47
CA SER A 31 14.77 -8.33 9.10
C SER A 31 15.40 -8.11 10.47
N SER A 32 16.21 -7.07 10.62
CA SER A 32 16.79 -6.69 11.92
C SER A 32 15.71 -6.25 12.92
N ALA A 33 14.72 -5.49 12.47
CA ALA A 33 13.57 -5.11 13.31
C ALA A 33 12.81 -6.36 13.79
N HIS A 34 12.50 -7.27 12.86
CA HIS A 34 11.81 -8.52 13.19
C HIS A 34 12.61 -9.39 14.18
N ALA A 35 13.93 -9.49 14.00
CA ALA A 35 14.82 -10.22 14.93
C ALA A 35 14.82 -9.64 16.34
N GLN A 36 14.53 -8.34 16.50
CA GLN A 36 14.36 -7.68 17.80
C GLN A 36 12.91 -7.75 18.34
N GLY A 37 12.02 -8.51 17.69
CA GLY A 37 10.62 -8.61 18.08
C GLY A 37 9.77 -7.39 17.69
N ILE A 38 10.31 -6.45 16.90
CA ILE A 38 9.59 -5.29 16.43
C ILE A 38 8.81 -5.68 15.18
N ARG A 39 7.49 -5.74 15.29
CA ARG A 39 6.61 -6.02 14.14
C ARG A 39 6.50 -4.79 13.24
N THR A 40 6.35 -5.03 11.94
CA THR A 40 6.28 -3.97 10.94
C THR A 40 5.09 -4.16 10.01
N THR A 41 4.67 -3.07 9.37
CA THR A 41 3.81 -3.13 8.19
C THR A 41 4.63 -3.47 6.94
N SER A 42 3.97 -3.76 5.84
CA SER A 42 4.58 -3.79 4.51
C SER A 42 3.72 -3.01 3.53
N THR A 43 4.36 -2.23 2.66
CA THR A 43 3.66 -1.35 1.73
C THR A 43 4.15 -1.56 0.31
N ILE A 44 3.32 -1.27 -0.68
CA ILE A 44 3.73 -1.03 -2.06
C ILE A 44 3.14 0.30 -2.53
N MET A 45 3.92 1.12 -3.24
CA MET A 45 3.38 2.23 -4.02
C MET A 45 3.29 1.81 -5.48
N TYR A 46 2.13 1.96 -6.09
CA TYR A 46 1.88 1.51 -7.46
C TYR A 46 1.08 2.53 -8.27
N GLY A 47 0.98 2.34 -9.59
CA GLY A 47 0.30 3.25 -10.50
C GLY A 47 1.21 4.35 -11.07
N HIS A 48 2.53 4.13 -11.08
CA HIS A 48 3.52 5.08 -11.64
C HIS A 48 4.19 4.55 -12.93
N VAL A 49 5.37 3.93 -12.84
CA VAL A 49 6.13 3.41 -14.00
C VAL A 49 6.26 1.88 -13.98
N GLU A 50 5.84 1.27 -12.90
CA GLU A 50 5.92 -0.16 -12.70
C GLU A 50 4.95 -0.93 -13.62
N ARG A 51 5.18 -2.23 -13.72
CA ARG A 51 4.36 -3.19 -14.47
C ARG A 51 3.84 -4.28 -13.53
N PRO A 52 2.81 -5.03 -13.88
CA PRO A 52 2.28 -6.11 -13.03
C PRO A 52 3.34 -7.13 -12.57
N ALA A 53 4.36 -7.39 -13.39
CA ALA A 53 5.48 -8.26 -13.00
C ALA A 53 6.24 -7.75 -11.76
N HIS A 54 6.36 -6.41 -11.60
CA HIS A 54 7.00 -5.81 -10.43
C HIS A 54 6.15 -6.01 -9.16
N TRP A 55 4.82 -5.99 -9.29
CA TRP A 55 3.91 -6.31 -8.17
C TRP A 55 4.15 -7.72 -7.64
N ILE A 56 4.27 -8.68 -8.55
CA ILE A 56 4.49 -10.09 -8.18
C ILE A 56 5.86 -10.28 -7.53
N ARG A 57 6.93 -9.70 -8.11
CA ARG A 57 8.27 -9.75 -7.52
C ARG A 57 8.33 -9.11 -6.12
N HIS A 58 7.69 -7.96 -5.97
CA HIS A 58 7.56 -7.28 -4.67
C HIS A 58 6.86 -8.17 -3.64
N MET A 59 5.69 -8.69 -3.97
CA MET A 59 4.93 -9.57 -3.07
C MET A 59 5.64 -10.88 -2.79
N ASP A 60 6.36 -11.45 -3.75
CA ASP A 60 7.15 -12.67 -3.54
C ASP A 60 8.29 -12.43 -2.55
N LEU A 61 8.96 -11.30 -2.64
CA LEU A 61 9.98 -10.91 -1.65
C LEU A 61 9.37 -10.78 -0.25
N LEU A 62 8.24 -10.10 -0.12
CA LEU A 62 7.53 -9.98 1.17
C LEU A 62 7.10 -11.35 1.71
N ARG A 63 6.63 -12.26 0.86
CA ARG A 63 6.29 -13.65 1.26
C ARG A 63 7.49 -14.39 1.83
N ARG A 64 8.65 -14.27 1.20
CA ARG A 64 9.89 -14.90 1.68
C ARG A 64 10.27 -14.36 3.06
N ILE A 65 10.34 -13.05 3.21
CA ILE A 65 10.64 -12.42 4.51
C ILE A 65 9.61 -12.85 5.57
N GLN A 66 8.33 -12.86 5.24
CA GLN A 66 7.28 -13.26 6.19
C GLN A 66 7.38 -14.73 6.60
N LYS A 67 7.76 -15.63 5.69
CA LYS A 67 8.01 -17.03 6.03
C LYS A 67 9.16 -17.19 7.01
N ASP A 68 10.21 -16.40 6.84
CA ASP A 68 11.44 -16.49 7.63
C ASP A 68 11.27 -15.82 9.00
N THR A 69 10.52 -14.74 9.07
CA THR A 69 10.49 -13.90 10.28
C THR A 69 9.14 -13.83 11.00
N GLY A 70 8.02 -14.01 10.27
CA GLY A 70 6.67 -13.82 10.82
C GLY A 70 6.37 -12.39 11.28
N GLY A 71 7.23 -11.43 10.95
CA GLY A 71 7.22 -10.10 11.56
C GLY A 71 6.26 -9.08 10.93
N PHE A 72 5.75 -9.31 9.72
CA PHE A 72 4.77 -8.38 9.13
C PHE A 72 3.39 -8.55 9.75
N THR A 73 2.74 -7.42 10.03
CA THR A 73 1.36 -7.37 10.56
C THR A 73 0.32 -7.29 9.45
N GLU A 74 0.68 -6.63 8.35
CA GLU A 74 -0.26 -6.32 7.27
C GLU A 74 0.46 -5.99 5.96
N PHE A 75 -0.27 -6.04 4.86
CA PHE A 75 0.13 -5.50 3.57
C PHE A 75 -0.78 -4.34 3.18
N VAL A 76 -0.19 -3.20 2.81
CA VAL A 76 -0.90 -1.96 2.48
C VAL A 76 -0.54 -1.51 1.07
N PRO A 77 -1.36 -1.78 0.06
CA PRO A 77 -1.22 -1.19 -1.27
C PRO A 77 -1.60 0.29 -1.25
N LEU A 78 -0.73 1.13 -1.79
CA LEU A 78 -0.88 2.58 -1.84
C LEU A 78 -0.80 3.04 -3.29
N SER A 79 -1.92 3.43 -3.89
CA SER A 79 -1.90 4.02 -5.23
C SER A 79 -1.20 5.37 -5.26
N LEU A 80 -0.51 5.68 -6.36
CA LEU A 80 0.09 7.00 -6.55
C LEU A 80 -1.01 8.06 -6.64
N ILE A 81 -0.93 9.06 -5.78
CA ILE A 81 -1.66 10.32 -5.92
C ILE A 81 -0.77 11.26 -6.72
N HIS A 82 -1.14 11.57 -7.95
CA HIS A 82 -0.27 12.22 -8.92
C HIS A 82 -0.41 13.74 -8.98
N GLN A 83 -1.57 14.28 -8.58
CA GLN A 83 -1.99 15.64 -8.87
C GLN A 83 -0.94 16.69 -8.44
N GLU A 84 -0.38 16.55 -7.27
CA GLU A 84 0.66 17.45 -6.74
C GLU A 84 2.03 16.76 -6.59
N ALA A 85 2.15 15.49 -7.00
CA ALA A 85 3.41 14.76 -6.90
C ALA A 85 4.48 15.35 -7.84
N PRO A 86 5.66 15.75 -7.32
CA PRO A 86 6.70 16.36 -8.14
C PRO A 86 7.17 15.47 -9.29
N MET A 87 7.20 14.15 -9.08
CA MET A 87 7.59 13.20 -10.13
C MET A 87 6.71 13.31 -11.37
N TYR A 88 5.41 13.62 -11.20
CA TYR A 88 4.46 13.82 -12.29
C TYR A 88 4.45 15.27 -12.78
N ARG A 89 4.22 16.24 -11.89
CA ARG A 89 4.04 17.65 -12.24
C ARG A 89 5.26 18.29 -12.91
N ARG A 90 6.46 17.90 -12.47
CA ARG A 90 7.72 18.43 -12.99
C ARG A 90 8.35 17.54 -14.07
N GLY A 91 7.69 16.45 -14.44
CA GLY A 91 8.23 15.50 -15.41
C GLY A 91 9.54 14.86 -14.96
N LEU A 92 9.79 14.74 -13.66
CA LEU A 92 11.05 14.21 -13.12
C LEU A 92 11.27 12.73 -13.43
N VAL A 93 10.18 12.01 -13.69
CA VAL A 93 10.21 10.59 -14.03
C VAL A 93 9.55 10.39 -15.40
N PRO A 94 10.31 10.04 -16.43
CA PRO A 94 9.75 9.77 -17.75
C PRO A 94 8.73 8.62 -17.72
N GLY A 95 7.60 8.80 -18.41
CA GLY A 95 6.57 7.77 -18.53
C GLY A 95 5.75 7.52 -17.26
N VAL A 96 5.86 8.38 -16.25
CA VAL A 96 5.03 8.26 -15.04
C VAL A 96 3.54 8.44 -15.40
N ARG A 97 2.71 7.51 -14.90
CA ARG A 97 1.26 7.50 -15.12
C ARG A 97 0.53 8.40 -14.11
N GLN A 98 -0.74 8.67 -14.39
CA GLN A 98 -1.66 9.45 -13.53
C GLN A 98 -2.26 8.61 -12.39
N GLY A 99 -1.47 7.73 -11.79
CA GLY A 99 -1.95 6.81 -10.78
C GLY A 99 -2.52 5.51 -11.36
N ALA A 100 -3.00 4.65 -10.47
CA ALA A 100 -3.66 3.42 -10.85
C ALA A 100 -5.11 3.68 -11.28
N THR A 101 -5.62 2.90 -12.23
CA THR A 101 -7.05 2.87 -12.54
C THR A 101 -7.81 2.15 -11.43
N GLY A 102 -9.10 2.43 -11.26
CA GLY A 102 -9.95 1.71 -10.30
C GLY A 102 -9.93 0.20 -10.49
N PHE A 103 -9.80 -0.26 -11.73
CA PHE A 103 -9.67 -1.68 -12.03
C PHE A 103 -8.33 -2.28 -11.57
N GLU A 104 -7.24 -1.54 -11.71
CA GLU A 104 -5.93 -1.93 -11.16
C GLU A 104 -5.95 -1.96 -9.63
N VAL A 105 -6.65 -1.03 -9.00
CA VAL A 105 -6.84 -1.02 -7.54
C VAL A 105 -7.55 -2.28 -7.07
N VAL A 106 -8.65 -2.65 -7.71
CA VAL A 106 -9.37 -3.90 -7.39
C VAL A 106 -8.47 -5.12 -7.62
N LYS A 107 -7.78 -5.19 -8.76
CA LYS A 107 -6.84 -6.28 -9.07
C LYS A 107 -5.72 -6.38 -8.06
N MET A 108 -5.12 -5.28 -7.64
CA MET A 108 -4.04 -5.27 -6.67
C MET A 108 -4.47 -5.95 -5.36
N HIS A 109 -5.63 -5.60 -4.82
CA HIS A 109 -6.14 -6.18 -3.57
C HIS A 109 -6.51 -7.67 -3.74
N ALA A 110 -7.15 -8.02 -4.84
CA ALA A 110 -7.52 -9.41 -5.13
C ALA A 110 -6.27 -10.30 -5.30
N ILE A 111 -5.29 -9.85 -6.09
CA ILE A 111 -4.03 -10.57 -6.31
C ILE A 111 -3.26 -10.67 -5.00
N ALA A 112 -3.17 -9.58 -4.23
CA ALA A 112 -2.50 -9.59 -2.94
C ALA A 112 -3.13 -10.64 -2.01
N ARG A 113 -4.46 -10.71 -1.90
CA ARG A 113 -5.14 -11.72 -1.09
C ARG A 113 -4.82 -13.15 -1.55
N LEU A 114 -4.87 -13.41 -2.84
CA LEU A 114 -4.58 -14.74 -3.38
C LEU A 114 -3.10 -15.11 -3.25
N PHE A 115 -2.21 -14.18 -3.53
CA PHE A 115 -0.77 -14.43 -3.59
C PHE A 115 -0.10 -14.45 -2.22
N LEU A 116 -0.44 -13.49 -1.34
CA LEU A 116 0.08 -13.43 0.02
C LEU A 116 -0.64 -14.43 0.95
N GLY A 117 -1.88 -14.76 0.63
CA GLY A 117 -2.66 -15.85 1.22
C GLY A 117 -2.64 -15.88 2.75
N PRO A 118 -2.37 -17.05 3.33
CA PRO A 118 -2.42 -17.22 4.79
C PRO A 118 -1.24 -16.57 5.52
N LEU A 119 -0.18 -16.17 4.83
CA LEU A 119 1.00 -15.55 5.44
C LEU A 119 0.72 -14.11 5.89
N PHE A 120 -0.13 -13.40 5.18
CA PHE A 120 -0.54 -12.05 5.52
C PHE A 120 -2.01 -12.02 5.95
N ARG A 121 -2.21 -11.94 7.25
CA ARG A 121 -3.56 -11.94 7.82
C ARG A 121 -4.37 -10.73 7.35
N ASN A 122 -3.74 -9.55 7.35
CA ASN A 122 -4.38 -8.29 7.03
C ASN A 122 -3.91 -7.74 5.70
N ILE A 123 -4.86 -7.37 4.85
CA ILE A 123 -4.66 -6.56 3.65
C ILE A 123 -5.52 -5.32 3.83
N GLN A 124 -4.84 -4.18 3.94
CA GLN A 124 -5.49 -2.91 4.19
C GLN A 124 -5.83 -2.21 2.87
N CYS A 125 -6.99 -1.59 2.80
CA CYS A 125 -7.30 -0.59 1.79
C CYS A 125 -7.21 0.83 2.39
N SER A 126 -6.55 1.73 1.66
CA SER A 126 -6.38 3.12 2.09
C SER A 126 -7.56 3.98 1.62
N TRP A 127 -8.55 4.21 2.46
CA TRP A 127 -9.69 5.07 2.10
C TRP A 127 -9.27 6.51 1.76
N VAL A 128 -8.16 7.00 2.31
CA VAL A 128 -7.61 8.33 2.00
C VAL A 128 -7.22 8.46 0.53
N LYS A 129 -6.70 7.39 -0.06
CA LYS A 129 -6.27 7.36 -1.46
C LYS A 129 -7.39 6.96 -2.40
N GLU A 130 -8.14 5.95 -2.02
CA GLU A 130 -9.14 5.31 -2.89
C GLU A 130 -10.55 5.88 -2.70
N GLY A 131 -10.78 6.58 -1.62
CA GLY A 131 -12.09 7.05 -1.20
C GLY A 131 -12.92 5.99 -0.48
N PRO A 132 -13.89 6.43 0.34
CA PRO A 132 -14.71 5.51 1.15
C PRO A 132 -15.52 4.50 0.33
N LYS A 133 -16.04 4.89 -0.83
CA LYS A 133 -16.84 4.00 -1.68
C LYS A 133 -16.01 2.89 -2.31
N LEU A 134 -14.82 3.21 -2.82
CA LEU A 134 -13.93 2.20 -3.38
C LEU A 134 -13.36 1.33 -2.27
N ALA A 135 -12.98 1.90 -1.12
CA ALA A 135 -12.56 1.13 0.05
C ALA A 135 -13.61 0.09 0.48
N GLN A 136 -14.89 0.46 0.46
CA GLN A 136 -15.99 -0.47 0.73
C GLN A 136 -16.03 -1.62 -0.28
N LEU A 137 -15.88 -1.33 -1.58
CA LEU A 137 -15.81 -2.36 -2.63
C LEU A 137 -14.62 -3.30 -2.43
N LEU A 138 -13.47 -2.77 -2.00
CA LEU A 138 -12.25 -3.54 -1.79
C LEU A 138 -12.40 -4.58 -0.66
N LEU A 139 -13.32 -4.39 0.28
CA LEU A 139 -13.67 -5.42 1.27
C LEU A 139 -14.25 -6.69 0.62
N ALA A 140 -14.86 -6.59 -0.55
CA ALA A 140 -15.28 -7.73 -1.34
C ALA A 140 -14.17 -8.25 -2.27
N ALA A 141 -13.12 -7.46 -2.51
CA ALA A 141 -12.03 -7.77 -3.44
C ALA A 141 -10.73 -8.21 -2.73
N GLY A 142 -10.78 -8.60 -1.46
CA GLY A 142 -9.63 -9.17 -0.77
C GLY A 142 -9.11 -8.38 0.42
N ALA A 143 -9.45 -7.10 0.57
CA ALA A 143 -9.13 -6.35 1.77
C ALA A 143 -9.97 -6.84 2.97
N ASN A 144 -9.41 -6.72 4.16
CA ASN A 144 -10.11 -6.97 5.43
C ASN A 144 -9.75 -5.92 6.50
N ASP A 145 -9.12 -4.84 6.08
CA ASP A 145 -8.78 -3.70 6.91
C ASP A 145 -9.03 -2.43 6.10
N VAL A 146 -9.63 -1.40 6.69
CA VAL A 146 -10.00 -0.13 6.03
C VAL A 146 -9.05 1.00 6.42
N GLY A 147 -7.95 0.70 7.10
CA GLY A 147 -7.11 1.71 7.73
C GLY A 147 -7.80 2.31 8.97
N GLY A 148 -7.23 3.24 9.61
CA GLY A 148 -7.82 3.88 10.80
C GLY A 148 -8.58 5.16 10.48
N THR A 149 -9.02 5.82 11.52
CA THR A 149 -9.72 7.12 11.42
C THR A 149 -8.83 8.23 10.89
N LEU A 150 -7.53 8.13 11.06
CA LEU A 150 -6.51 9.13 10.76
C LEU A 150 -6.86 10.53 11.34
N ILE A 151 -5.87 11.22 11.83
CA ILE A 151 -6.00 12.60 12.30
C ILE A 151 -4.89 13.40 11.63
N ASN A 152 -5.24 14.46 10.92
CA ASN A 152 -4.30 15.33 10.21
C ASN A 152 -3.42 14.59 9.18
N GLU A 153 -4.02 13.69 8.40
CA GLU A 153 -3.31 13.09 7.28
C GLU A 153 -3.04 14.17 6.22
N SER A 154 -1.84 14.73 6.25
CA SER A 154 -1.43 15.84 5.39
C SER A 154 -0.70 15.37 4.13
N ILE A 155 -0.07 14.20 4.14
CA ILE A 155 0.79 13.73 3.05
C ILE A 155 -0.04 13.46 1.79
N SER A 156 -1.09 12.66 1.90
CA SER A 156 -1.97 12.36 0.75
C SER A 156 -2.73 13.61 0.29
N THR A 157 -3.18 14.45 1.24
CA THR A 157 -3.85 15.73 0.92
C THR A 157 -2.90 16.68 0.18
N SER A 158 -1.64 16.80 0.63
CA SER A 158 -0.62 17.60 -0.05
C SER A 158 -0.26 17.04 -1.44
N ALA A 159 -0.43 15.75 -1.67
CA ALA A 159 -0.27 15.12 -2.97
C ALA A 159 -1.49 15.30 -3.89
N GLY A 160 -2.60 15.87 -3.38
CA GLY A 160 -3.81 16.14 -4.14
C GLY A 160 -4.96 15.17 -3.89
N ALA A 161 -4.89 14.32 -2.86
CA ALA A 161 -6.01 13.47 -2.48
C ALA A 161 -7.21 14.30 -2.00
N SER A 162 -8.41 13.95 -2.44
CA SER A 162 -9.63 14.73 -2.25
C SER A 162 -10.62 14.14 -1.24
N TYR A 163 -10.26 13.04 -0.56
CA TYR A 163 -11.19 12.32 0.32
C TYR A 163 -11.13 12.72 1.80
N GLY A 164 -10.43 13.82 2.10
CA GLY A 164 -10.32 14.38 3.44
C GLY A 164 -9.26 13.71 4.31
N GLN A 165 -9.21 14.14 5.56
CA GLN A 165 -8.16 13.77 6.52
C GLN A 165 -8.70 12.93 7.69
N LEU A 166 -10.01 12.81 7.80
CA LEU A 166 -10.68 12.13 8.90
C LEU A 166 -11.97 11.46 8.42
N VAL A 167 -12.13 10.19 8.75
CA VAL A 167 -13.42 9.50 8.72
C VAL A 167 -13.73 9.03 10.14
N PRO A 168 -14.85 9.45 10.73
CA PRO A 168 -15.20 9.06 12.11
C PRO A 168 -15.36 7.54 12.26
N PRO A 169 -15.08 6.96 13.45
CA PRO A 169 -15.23 5.51 13.68
C PRO A 169 -16.63 4.99 13.39
N ALA A 170 -17.66 5.77 13.69
CA ALA A 170 -19.05 5.41 13.40
C ALA A 170 -19.30 5.22 11.90
N GLU A 171 -18.74 6.10 11.09
CA GLU A 171 -18.87 6.03 9.63
C GLU A 171 -18.08 4.85 9.05
N LEU A 172 -16.84 4.60 9.50
CA LEU A 172 -16.09 3.41 9.11
C LEU A 172 -16.84 2.13 9.44
N ARG A 173 -17.39 2.02 10.66
CA ARG A 173 -18.21 0.87 11.06
C ARG A 173 -19.48 0.73 10.21
N ARG A 174 -20.11 1.84 9.83
CA ARG A 174 -21.27 1.83 8.93
C ARG A 174 -20.88 1.28 7.56
N LEU A 175 -19.80 1.80 6.94
CA LEU A 175 -19.30 1.34 5.65
C LEU A 175 -18.98 -0.17 5.64
N ILE A 176 -18.37 -0.66 6.72
CA ILE A 176 -18.04 -2.09 6.88
C ILE A 176 -19.31 -2.95 6.97
N ARG A 177 -20.30 -2.52 7.76
CA ARG A 177 -21.58 -3.25 7.89
C ARG A 177 -22.36 -3.24 6.58
N ASP A 178 -22.41 -2.12 5.89
CA ASP A 178 -23.10 -1.99 4.59
C ASP A 178 -22.44 -2.88 3.52
N ALA A 179 -21.16 -3.23 3.68
CA ALA A 179 -20.48 -4.22 2.87
C ALA A 179 -20.73 -5.68 3.30
N GLY A 180 -21.63 -5.92 4.26
CA GLY A 180 -21.92 -7.25 4.79
C GLY A 180 -20.78 -7.84 5.65
N ARG A 181 -19.94 -6.98 6.24
CA ARG A 181 -18.82 -7.37 7.10
C ARG A 181 -19.06 -6.95 8.56
N VAL A 182 -18.35 -7.60 9.46
CA VAL A 182 -18.41 -7.27 10.90
C VAL A 182 -17.19 -6.41 11.25
N PRO A 183 -17.40 -5.15 11.69
CA PRO A 183 -16.28 -4.32 12.15
C PRO A 183 -15.76 -4.82 13.50
N ALA A 184 -14.45 -4.84 13.65
CA ALA A 184 -13.78 -5.10 14.92
C ALA A 184 -13.86 -3.88 15.85
#